data_b7528cdd425099cacb9891bb30689582
#
_entry.id   b7528cdd425099cacb9891bb30689582
#
_cell.length_a   1.000
_cell.length_b   1.000
_cell.length_c   1.000
_cell.angle_alpha   90.00
_cell.angle_beta   90.00
_cell.angle_gamma   90.00
#
_symmetry.space_group_name_H-M   'P 1'
#
loop_
_entity.id
_entity.type
_entity.pdbx_description
1 polymer ?
#
loop_
_entity_poly.entity_id
_entity_poly.type
_entity_poly.pdbx_seq_one_letter_code
_entity_poly.pdbx_strand_id
1 'polypeptide(L)'
;MIARIWRGAVRLADADGYAHYIRQTGFAEYANTPGNRGAWMLRRNQDDRTEFITLSLWDSVDAIRAFAGDDIEAAVLYPEDERYLIGGESTVTHYQVVDQVQDPFGSGERP
;
A
#
# COMPACT_ATOMS: atom_id res chain seq x y z
N MET A 1 -6.24 -15.34 -3.60
CA MET A 1 -5.53 -14.03 -3.62
C MET A 1 -6.02 -13.19 -2.45
N ILE A 2 -5.11 -12.50 -1.81
CA ILE A 2 -5.39 -11.70 -0.62
C ILE A 2 -5.08 -10.25 -0.91
N ALA A 3 -5.99 -9.34 -0.52
CA ALA A 3 -5.75 -7.90 -0.55
C ALA A 3 -5.31 -7.44 0.84
N ARG A 4 -4.25 -6.65 0.87
CA ARG A 4 -3.70 -6.06 2.09
C ARG A 4 -3.84 -4.55 2.00
N ILE A 5 -4.45 -3.93 3.01
CA ILE A 5 -4.77 -2.50 3.00
C ILE A 5 -4.20 -1.83 4.24
N TRP A 6 -3.47 -0.74 4.02
CA TRP A 6 -2.97 0.14 5.06
C TRP A 6 -3.45 1.57 4.82
N ARG A 7 -3.70 2.31 5.90
CA ARG A 7 -4.13 3.71 5.84
C ARG A 7 -3.27 4.58 6.73
N GLY A 8 -2.95 5.78 6.22
CA GLY A 8 -2.25 6.78 6.99
C GLY A 8 -2.54 8.17 6.48
N ALA A 9 -2.11 9.18 7.21
CA ALA A 9 -2.31 10.57 6.83
C ALA A 9 -1.06 11.39 7.10
N VAL A 10 -0.83 12.36 6.23
CA VAL A 10 0.28 13.32 6.34
C VAL A 10 -0.27 14.73 6.20
N ARG A 11 0.54 15.74 6.52
CA ARG A 11 0.20 17.13 6.24
C ARG A 11 0.09 17.33 4.74
N LEU A 12 -0.82 18.18 4.32
CA LEU A 12 -1.03 18.49 2.91
C LEU A 12 0.27 18.87 2.20
N ALA A 13 1.10 19.69 2.86
CA ALA A 13 2.37 20.13 2.29
C ALA A 13 3.37 18.99 2.09
N ASP A 14 3.23 17.89 2.81
CA ASP A 14 4.15 16.75 2.75
C ASP A 14 3.66 15.66 1.78
N ALA A 15 2.49 15.81 1.16
CA ALA A 15 1.86 14.73 0.41
C ALA A 15 2.72 14.22 -0.74
N ASP A 16 3.29 15.11 -1.55
CA ASP A 16 4.09 14.69 -2.69
C ASP A 16 5.40 14.02 -2.25
N GLY A 17 6.03 14.58 -1.22
CA GLY A 17 7.24 13.98 -0.65
C GLY A 17 6.98 12.59 -0.08
N TYR A 18 5.86 12.42 0.60
CA TYR A 18 5.52 11.12 1.16
C TYR A 18 5.18 10.09 0.07
N ALA A 19 4.47 10.50 -0.97
CA ALA A 19 4.22 9.61 -2.11
C ALA A 19 5.53 9.12 -2.74
N HIS A 20 6.49 10.03 -2.89
CA HIS A 20 7.82 9.67 -3.40
C HIS A 20 8.52 8.69 -2.46
N TYR A 21 8.43 8.92 -1.16
CA TYR A 21 9.03 8.04 -0.17
C TYR A 21 8.42 6.62 -0.20
N ILE A 22 7.10 6.52 -0.33
CA ILE A 22 6.44 5.21 -0.45
C ILE A 22 6.94 4.45 -1.69
N ARG A 23 7.13 5.15 -2.82
CA ARG A 23 7.66 4.52 -4.04
C ARG A 23 9.04 3.93 -3.83
N GLN A 24 9.88 4.61 -3.08
CA GLN A 24 11.26 4.19 -2.83
C GLN A 24 11.37 3.10 -1.75
N THR A 25 10.38 2.94 -0.91
CA THR A 25 10.40 2.01 0.21
C THR A 25 9.43 0.84 -0.02
N GLY A 26 8.20 0.96 0.43
CA GLY A 26 7.23 -0.14 0.38
C GLY A 26 6.98 -0.64 -1.03
N PHE A 27 6.80 0.26 -1.98
CA PHE A 27 6.51 -0.13 -3.36
C PHE A 27 7.69 -0.83 -4.02
N ALA A 28 8.91 -0.41 -3.73
CA ALA A 28 10.09 -1.10 -4.21
C ALA A 28 10.17 -2.52 -3.65
N GLU A 29 9.85 -2.70 -2.38
CA GLU A 29 9.82 -4.03 -1.77
C GLU A 29 8.69 -4.90 -2.32
N TYR A 30 7.52 -4.34 -2.57
CA TYR A 30 6.44 -5.09 -3.23
C TYR A 30 6.91 -5.68 -4.56
N ALA A 31 7.57 -4.86 -5.37
CA ALA A 31 8.05 -5.28 -6.68
C ALA A 31 9.08 -6.41 -6.60
N ASN A 32 9.81 -6.50 -5.48
CA ASN A 32 10.86 -7.49 -5.29
C ASN A 32 10.41 -8.72 -4.49
N THR A 33 9.16 -8.77 -4.05
CA THR A 33 8.67 -9.89 -3.26
C THR A 33 7.89 -10.86 -4.13
N PRO A 34 8.36 -12.11 -4.30
CA PRO A 34 7.60 -13.11 -5.04
C PRO A 34 6.22 -13.31 -4.42
N GLY A 35 5.22 -13.44 -5.27
CA GLY A 35 3.83 -13.60 -4.83
C GLY A 35 3.05 -12.29 -4.71
N ASN A 36 3.71 -11.14 -4.85
CA ASN A 36 3.00 -9.88 -5.00
C ASN A 36 2.38 -9.80 -6.40
N ARG A 37 1.11 -9.44 -6.47
CA ARG A 37 0.33 -9.37 -7.72
C ARG A 37 -0.02 -7.95 -8.11
N GLY A 38 0.55 -6.98 -7.47
CA GLY A 38 0.31 -5.58 -7.78
C GLY A 38 0.06 -4.77 -6.53
N ALA A 39 0.18 -3.47 -6.67
CA ALA A 39 -0.07 -2.55 -5.58
C ALA A 39 -0.54 -1.21 -6.13
N TRP A 40 -1.36 -0.54 -5.36
CA TRP A 40 -1.87 0.79 -5.69
C TRP A 40 -1.67 1.70 -4.50
N MET A 41 -1.28 2.93 -4.80
CA MET A 41 -1.20 4.00 -3.82
C MET A 41 -2.34 4.96 -4.13
N LEU A 42 -3.27 5.08 -3.20
CA LEU A 42 -4.41 5.97 -3.34
C LEU A 42 -4.23 7.16 -2.40
N ARG A 43 -4.67 8.32 -2.82
CA ARG A 43 -4.61 9.49 -1.95
C ARG A 43 -5.80 10.39 -2.18
N ARG A 44 -6.21 11.09 -1.13
CA ARG A 44 -7.17 12.18 -1.24
C ARG A 44 -6.82 13.28 -0.25
N ASN A 45 -7.07 14.52 -0.65
CA ASN A 45 -6.91 15.65 0.24
C ASN A 45 -8.19 15.85 1.04
N GLN A 46 -8.04 16.12 2.32
CA GLN A 46 -9.14 16.39 3.22
C GLN A 46 -8.70 17.45 4.21
N ASP A 47 -9.23 18.67 4.05
CA ASP A 47 -8.85 19.82 4.86
C ASP A 47 -7.35 20.11 4.75
N ASP A 48 -6.61 20.06 5.85
CA ASP A 48 -5.19 20.35 5.92
C ASP A 48 -4.29 19.12 5.83
N ARG A 49 -4.87 17.97 5.44
CA ARG A 49 -4.14 16.71 5.38
C ARG A 49 -4.41 15.96 4.09
N THR A 50 -3.55 15.00 3.82
CA THR A 50 -3.75 14.03 2.74
C THR A 50 -3.81 12.64 3.35
N GLU A 51 -4.88 11.91 3.06
CA GLU A 51 -5.01 10.51 3.40
C GLU A 51 -4.36 9.66 2.31
N PHE A 52 -3.56 8.68 2.74
CA PHE A 52 -2.98 7.68 1.85
C PHE A 52 -3.53 6.31 2.18
N ILE A 53 -3.78 5.52 1.15
CA ILE A 53 -4.11 4.10 1.27
C ILE A 53 -3.16 3.35 0.37
N THR A 54 -2.51 2.30 0.90
CA THR A 54 -1.81 1.35 0.05
C THR A 54 -2.63 0.07 0.01
N LEU A 55 -2.91 -0.38 -1.21
CA LEU A 55 -3.60 -1.64 -1.46
C LEU A 55 -2.66 -2.54 -2.24
N SER A 56 -2.38 -3.72 -1.71
CA SER A 56 -1.50 -4.68 -2.38
C SER A 56 -2.19 -6.04 -2.47
N LEU A 57 -1.90 -6.76 -3.54
CA LEU A 57 -2.47 -8.07 -3.81
C LEU A 57 -1.40 -9.14 -3.71
N TRP A 58 -1.74 -10.29 -3.13
CA TRP A 58 -0.80 -11.35 -2.79
C TRP A 58 -1.37 -12.72 -3.09
N ASP A 59 -0.51 -13.63 -3.55
CA ASP A 59 -0.91 -15.00 -3.84
C ASP A 59 -1.35 -15.76 -2.59
N SER A 60 -0.72 -15.49 -1.45
CA SER A 60 -0.88 -16.29 -0.24
C SER A 60 -0.42 -15.54 0.99
N VAL A 61 -0.78 -16.09 2.15
CA VAL A 61 -0.26 -15.61 3.44
C VAL A 61 1.25 -15.77 3.52
N ASP A 62 1.80 -16.83 2.96
CA ASP A 62 3.26 -17.02 2.96
C ASP A 62 3.98 -15.94 2.17
N ALA A 63 3.41 -15.50 1.06
CA ALA A 63 3.95 -14.39 0.28
C ALA A 63 3.93 -13.09 1.10
N ILE A 64 2.85 -12.87 1.85
CA ILE A 64 2.76 -11.70 2.75
C ILE A 64 3.83 -11.79 3.84
N ARG A 65 4.06 -12.97 4.42
CA ARG A 65 5.12 -13.15 5.43
C ARG A 65 6.50 -12.84 4.88
N ALA A 66 6.76 -13.17 3.65
CA ALA A 66 8.04 -12.85 3.01
C ALA A 66 8.31 -11.35 2.96
N PHE A 67 7.26 -10.55 2.87
CA PHE A 67 7.33 -9.09 2.88
C PHE A 67 7.27 -8.52 4.31
N ALA A 68 6.29 -8.95 5.09
CA ALA A 68 5.91 -8.30 6.33
C ALA A 68 6.49 -8.94 7.59
N GLY A 69 7.05 -10.15 7.48
CA GLY A 69 7.49 -10.92 8.64
C GLY A 69 6.37 -11.76 9.23
N ASP A 70 6.62 -12.36 10.38
CA ASP A 70 5.70 -13.33 10.96
C ASP A 70 4.38 -12.71 11.43
N ASP A 71 4.43 -11.48 11.94
CA ASP A 71 3.22 -10.75 12.31
C ASP A 71 2.68 -10.01 11.10
N ILE A 72 1.89 -10.71 10.30
CA ILE A 72 1.36 -10.14 9.05
C ILE A 72 0.35 -9.02 9.27
N GLU A 73 -0.20 -8.88 10.47
CA GLU A 73 -1.14 -7.80 10.76
C GLU A 73 -0.45 -6.49 11.11
N ALA A 74 0.84 -6.52 11.44
CA ALA A 74 1.58 -5.30 11.70
C ALA A 74 1.87 -4.56 10.40
N ALA A 75 1.71 -3.24 10.43
CA ALA A 75 2.11 -2.40 9.31
C ALA A 75 3.63 -2.43 9.17
N VAL A 76 4.11 -2.49 7.93
CA VAL A 76 5.54 -2.37 7.65
C VAL A 76 5.85 -0.89 7.49
N LEU A 77 6.48 -0.32 8.50
CA LEU A 77 6.84 1.08 8.50
C LEU A 77 8.36 1.21 8.33
N TYR A 78 8.76 2.28 7.63
CA TYR A 78 10.15 2.55 7.31
C TYR A 78 10.65 3.73 8.16
N PRO A 79 11.97 3.94 8.27
CA PRO A 79 12.49 4.89 9.24
C PRO A 79 11.92 6.30 9.18
N GLU A 80 11.59 6.82 8.00
CA GLU A 80 11.08 8.17 7.88
C GLU A 80 9.56 8.28 7.92
N ASP A 81 8.84 7.15 7.97
CA ASP A 81 7.38 7.19 8.09
C ASP A 81 6.93 8.01 9.29
N GLU A 82 7.59 7.84 10.42
CA GLU A 82 7.26 8.55 11.65
C GLU A 82 7.35 10.07 11.49
N ARG A 83 8.29 10.52 10.67
CA ARG A 83 8.46 11.96 10.41
C ARG A 83 7.33 12.54 9.59
N TYR A 84 6.77 11.77 8.68
CA TYR A 84 5.68 12.21 7.80
C TYR A 84 4.30 12.05 8.43
N LEU A 85 4.08 10.92 9.09
CA LEU A 85 2.73 10.54 9.52
C LEU A 85 2.22 11.40 10.67
N ILE A 86 1.06 12.00 10.48
CA ILE A 86 0.30 12.68 11.54
C ILE A 86 -0.84 11.82 12.04
N GLY A 87 -1.12 10.71 11.36
CA GLY A 87 -2.05 9.67 11.74
C GLY A 87 -1.81 8.47 10.84
N GLY A 88 -1.85 7.30 11.40
CA GLY A 88 -1.65 6.08 10.62
C GLY A 88 -1.98 4.86 11.43
N GLU A 89 -2.42 3.83 10.74
CA GLU A 89 -2.73 2.56 11.36
C GLU A 89 -1.43 1.80 11.63
N SER A 90 -1.30 1.27 12.84
CA SER A 90 -0.16 0.40 13.19
C SER A 90 -0.38 -1.03 12.69
N THR A 91 -1.60 -1.34 12.28
CA THR A 91 -1.99 -2.63 11.72
C THR A 91 -2.57 -2.45 10.34
N VAL A 92 -2.64 -3.55 9.60
CA VAL A 92 -3.23 -3.59 8.27
C VAL A 92 -4.46 -4.48 8.31
N THR A 93 -5.30 -4.38 7.27
CA THR A 93 -6.47 -5.23 7.12
C THR A 93 -6.26 -6.11 5.89
N HIS A 94 -6.56 -7.41 6.05
CA HIS A 94 -6.50 -8.36 4.95
C HIS A 94 -7.91 -8.78 4.55
N TYR A 95 -8.11 -8.91 3.25
CA TYR A 95 -9.37 -9.38 2.68
C TYR A 95 -9.09 -10.48 1.68
N GLN A 96 -9.95 -11.49 1.64
CA GLN A 96 -9.93 -12.45 0.56
C GLN A 96 -10.51 -11.78 -0.68
N VAL A 97 -9.81 -11.88 -1.81
CA VAL A 97 -10.35 -11.41 -3.09
C VAL A 97 -11.34 -12.45 -3.57
N VAL A 98 -12.61 -12.08 -3.63
CA VAL A 98 -13.69 -13.00 -4.00
C VAL A 98 -13.85 -13.06 -5.51
N ASP A 99 -13.69 -11.93 -6.18
CA ASP A 99 -13.86 -11.83 -7.62
C ASP A 99 -13.09 -10.64 -8.16
N GLN A 100 -12.83 -10.65 -9.46
CA GLN A 100 -12.06 -9.60 -10.13
C GLN A 100 -12.51 -9.51 -11.58
N VAL A 101 -12.74 -8.29 -12.04
CA VAL A 101 -13.03 -8.04 -13.44
C VAL A 101 -11.77 -7.46 -14.07
N GLN A 102 -11.28 -8.12 -15.10
CA GLN A 102 -10.15 -7.62 -15.87
C GLN A 102 -10.63 -6.58 -16.87
N ASP A 103 -9.75 -5.65 -17.23
CA ASP A 103 -10.03 -4.66 -18.25
C ASP A 103 -10.23 -5.35 -19.60
N PRO A 104 -11.45 -5.36 -20.17
CA PRO A 104 -11.71 -6.06 -21.42
C PRO A 104 -11.06 -5.41 -22.64
N PHE A 105 -10.52 -4.20 -22.50
CA PHE A 105 -9.90 -3.47 -23.58
C PHE A 105 -8.38 -3.45 -23.50
N GLY A 106 -7.80 -4.21 -22.56
CA GLY A 106 -6.37 -4.20 -22.33
C GLY A 106 -5.94 -3.09 -21.39
N SER A 107 -5.09 -3.44 -20.44
CA SER A 107 -4.65 -2.50 -19.41
C SER A 107 -3.72 -1.45 -19.99
N GLY A 108 -3.87 -0.23 -19.52
CA GLY A 108 -2.94 0.86 -19.81
C GLY A 108 -3.01 1.46 -21.20
N GLU A 109 -3.83 0.93 -22.08
CA GLU A 109 -3.96 1.44 -23.45
C GLU A 109 -5.05 2.51 -23.57
N ARG A 110 -5.81 2.72 -22.56
CA ARG A 110 -6.95 3.62 -22.58
C ARG A 110 -6.52 5.03 -22.25
N PRO A 111 -7.01 6.00 -23.00
CA PRO A 111 -6.71 7.40 -22.72
C PRO A 111 -7.25 7.85 -21.37
#